data_c3ec31a347a38f38267e7149bd785d9b
#
_entry.id   c3ec31a347a38f38267e7149bd785d9b
#
_cell.length_a   1.000
_cell.length_b   1.000
_cell.length_c   1.000
_cell.angle_alpha   90.00
_cell.angle_beta   90.00
_cell.angle_gamma   90.00
#
_symmetry.space_group_name_H-M   'P 1'
#
loop_
_entity.id
_entity.type
_entity.pdbx_description
1 polymer ?
#
loop_
_entity_poly.entity_id
_entity_poly.type
_entity_poly.pdbx_seq_one_letter_code
_entity_poly.pdbx_strand_id
1 'polypeptide(L)'
;MDNYTLDTSIKRSLCVNPDETYVKVKAADGYTYYLAEALADKVLGSLANEATDDTPAVPAYEVLETYKGKDLEYKEYEPLYECVKPVCEKQHKKGHYITCDSYVTMTDGTGIVHIAPAFGEDDANVGRKYDLPFVQFVDGKGDLTEETPYAGIFVKDADPKVLVDLDKEGLLFDAPKFEHEYPHCWRCDTPLIYYARDTWFIKMTAVRDKLVKNNDTVNWIPESIGKGRFGDWLKNVQDWGISRNRYWGTPLNIWKCECGHRHSIGSIEELKSMSDNCPNDIELHRPYIDAVTIKCPKCGKQMHRVSEVIDCWFDSGSMPFAQHHYPFENKELFESQFPADFISEAVDQTRGWFYSLLAISTLIFDKAPYKNVIVLGLVQTRTVRRCQSQRATLLTHSRHLLNTVQTLSGGISTPTLLHGFLISSMTRA
;
A
#
# COMPACT_ATOMS: atom_id res chain seq x y z
N MET A 1 9.98 -1.29 9.45
CA MET A 1 8.67 -1.39 10.12
C MET A 1 8.32 -2.84 10.21
N ASP A 2 8.29 -3.30 11.39
CA ASP A 2 8.37 -4.69 11.70
C ASP A 2 7.02 -5.37 11.56
N ASN A 3 6.94 -6.28 10.60
CA ASN A 3 5.85 -7.25 10.51
C ASN A 3 6.01 -8.28 11.64
N TYR A 4 6.01 -7.84 12.90
CA TYR A 4 6.18 -8.68 14.07
C TYR A 4 5.08 -9.72 14.27
N THR A 5 4.07 -9.74 13.41
CA THR A 5 2.87 -10.50 13.65
C THR A 5 2.37 -11.28 12.43
N LEU A 6 3.13 -11.35 11.38
CA LEU A 6 2.85 -12.33 10.33
C LEU A 6 3.59 -13.60 10.70
N ASP A 7 2.81 -14.63 10.88
CA ASP A 7 3.22 -15.99 11.21
C ASP A 7 4.58 -16.35 10.61
N THR A 8 5.52 -16.75 11.45
CA THR A 8 6.85 -17.21 11.04
C THR A 8 6.79 -18.36 10.03
N SER A 9 5.67 -19.08 9.95
CA SER A 9 5.44 -20.15 8.96
C SER A 9 5.49 -19.66 7.51
N ILE A 10 5.27 -18.36 7.26
CA ILE A 10 5.30 -17.78 5.92
C ILE A 10 6.60 -17.05 5.57
N LYS A 11 7.57 -17.00 6.44
CA LYS A 11 8.90 -16.38 6.19
C LYS A 11 9.75 -17.23 5.25
N ARG A 12 10.46 -16.62 4.31
CA ARG A 12 11.16 -17.30 3.20
C ARG A 12 12.65 -17.10 3.19
N SER A 13 13.13 -16.03 3.79
CA SER A 13 14.53 -15.68 3.83
C SER A 13 14.81 -14.82 5.05
N LEU A 14 16.06 -14.72 5.43
CA LEU A 14 16.58 -13.71 6.33
C LEU A 14 17.31 -12.67 5.49
N CYS A 15 17.22 -11.39 5.87
CA CYS A 15 17.92 -10.30 5.18
C CYS A 15 18.85 -9.58 6.15
N VAL A 16 20.06 -9.29 5.68
CA VAL A 16 21.09 -8.55 6.40
C VAL A 16 21.53 -7.33 5.59
N ASN A 17 22.07 -6.33 6.25
CA ASN A 17 22.68 -5.20 5.55
C ASN A 17 24.09 -5.59 5.07
N PRO A 18 24.39 -5.50 3.76
CA PRO A 18 25.67 -5.98 3.20
C PRO A 18 26.89 -5.24 3.74
N ASP A 19 26.71 -3.96 4.13
CA ASP A 19 27.81 -3.07 4.52
C ASP A 19 28.08 -3.08 6.04
N GLU A 20 27.14 -3.64 6.82
CA GLU A 20 27.23 -3.71 8.28
C GLU A 20 28.03 -4.92 8.75
N THR A 21 28.49 -4.87 10.01
CA THR A 21 29.26 -5.94 10.65
C THR A 21 28.34 -6.83 11.47
N TYR A 22 28.48 -8.14 11.30
CA TYR A 22 27.77 -9.19 12.03
C TYR A 22 28.75 -10.06 12.78
N VAL A 23 28.34 -10.55 13.94
CA VAL A 23 29.15 -11.40 14.80
C VAL A 23 28.48 -12.74 15.06
N LYS A 24 29.28 -13.77 15.15
CA LYS A 24 28.89 -15.06 15.71
C LYS A 24 29.41 -15.10 17.15
N VAL A 25 28.53 -15.23 18.09
CA VAL A 25 28.85 -15.15 19.52
C VAL A 25 28.42 -16.41 20.27
N LYS A 26 29.19 -16.82 21.25
CA LYS A 26 28.81 -17.82 22.26
C LYS A 26 28.24 -17.06 23.44
N ALA A 27 26.97 -17.22 23.74
CA ALA A 27 26.30 -16.52 24.84
C ALA A 27 26.35 -17.32 26.13
N ALA A 28 26.12 -16.65 27.27
CA ALA A 28 26.15 -17.24 28.60
C ALA A 28 25.06 -18.31 28.83
N ASP A 29 23.98 -18.29 28.09
CA ASP A 29 22.92 -19.30 28.07
C ASP A 29 23.33 -20.63 27.41
N GLY A 30 24.54 -20.68 26.82
CA GLY A 30 25.08 -21.86 26.16
C GLY A 30 24.79 -21.94 24.67
N TYR A 31 23.98 -21.06 24.10
CA TYR A 31 23.68 -21.01 22.66
C TYR A 31 24.71 -20.19 21.88
N THR A 32 24.71 -20.37 20.58
CA THR A 32 25.53 -19.58 19.66
C THR A 32 24.60 -18.77 18.76
N TYR A 33 24.79 -17.44 18.76
CA TYR A 33 23.93 -16.52 18.02
C TYR A 33 24.68 -15.81 16.89
N TYR A 34 23.96 -15.45 15.85
CA TYR A 34 24.38 -14.53 14.79
C TYR A 34 23.54 -13.27 14.87
N LEU A 35 24.16 -12.10 15.00
CA LEU A 35 23.47 -10.81 15.05
C LEU A 35 24.42 -9.69 14.63
N ALA A 36 23.87 -8.50 14.40
CA ALA A 36 24.69 -7.33 14.13
C ALA A 36 25.54 -6.97 15.35
N GLU A 37 26.84 -6.68 15.13
CA GLU A 37 27.78 -6.30 16.18
C GLU A 37 27.27 -5.09 16.99
N ALA A 38 26.73 -4.07 16.30
CA ALA A 38 26.22 -2.86 16.92
C ALA A 38 25.03 -3.09 17.88
N LEU A 39 24.36 -4.25 17.78
CA LEU A 39 23.19 -4.59 18.59
C LEU A 39 23.47 -5.70 19.61
N ALA A 40 24.68 -6.28 19.62
CA ALA A 40 25.02 -7.42 20.46
C ALA A 40 24.83 -7.11 21.95
N ASP A 41 25.31 -5.98 22.43
CA ASP A 41 25.18 -5.62 23.84
C ASP A 41 23.70 -5.31 24.21
N LYS A 42 22.94 -4.72 23.30
CA LYS A 42 21.51 -4.44 23.52
C LYS A 42 20.68 -5.72 23.63
N VAL A 43 21.00 -6.74 22.82
CA VAL A 43 20.24 -8.00 22.74
C VAL A 43 20.67 -8.99 23.80
N LEU A 44 21.97 -9.16 24.01
CA LEU A 44 22.52 -10.22 24.85
C LEU A 44 22.99 -9.72 26.23
N GLY A 45 23.11 -8.42 26.44
CA GLY A 45 23.69 -7.85 27.66
C GLY A 45 23.02 -8.32 28.96
N SER A 46 21.70 -8.59 28.89
CA SER A 46 20.95 -9.13 30.03
C SER A 46 21.35 -10.57 30.47
N LEU A 47 22.10 -11.30 29.64
CA LEU A 47 22.60 -12.64 29.95
C LEU A 47 23.87 -12.63 30.81
N ALA A 48 24.49 -11.46 31.04
CA ALA A 48 25.62 -11.32 31.92
C ALA A 48 25.23 -11.63 33.36
N ASN A 49 26.06 -12.40 34.05
CA ASN A 49 25.95 -12.62 35.50
C ASN A 49 27.01 -11.81 36.23
N GLU A 50 26.59 -11.04 37.23
CA GLU A 50 27.52 -10.34 38.12
C GLU A 50 28.28 -11.36 39.03
N ALA A 51 29.51 -11.02 39.41
CA ALA A 51 30.26 -11.82 40.34
C ALA A 51 29.58 -11.82 41.72
N THR A 52 29.44 -13.00 42.29
CA THR A 52 29.07 -13.19 43.72
C THR A 52 30.23 -13.76 44.48
N ASP A 53 30.16 -13.79 45.83
CA ASP A 53 31.28 -14.30 46.68
C ASP A 53 31.70 -15.74 46.33
N ASP A 54 30.81 -16.53 45.72
CA ASP A 54 31.04 -17.94 45.35
C ASP A 54 31.15 -18.21 43.84
N THR A 55 30.86 -17.22 42.98
CA THR A 55 30.84 -17.40 41.50
C THR A 55 31.53 -16.25 40.78
N PRO A 56 32.45 -16.51 39.83
CA PRO A 56 33.07 -15.46 39.02
C PRO A 56 32.06 -14.83 38.07
N ALA A 57 32.28 -13.56 37.71
CA ALA A 57 31.49 -12.88 36.68
C ALA A 57 31.56 -13.65 35.35
N VAL A 58 30.41 -13.84 34.72
CA VAL A 58 30.32 -14.44 33.39
C VAL A 58 29.93 -13.35 32.40
N PRO A 59 30.74 -13.10 31.37
CA PRO A 59 30.36 -12.14 30.34
C PRO A 59 29.09 -12.60 29.61
N ALA A 60 28.29 -11.67 29.15
CA ALA A 60 27.04 -11.96 28.43
C ALA A 60 27.29 -12.87 27.23
N TYR A 61 28.39 -12.65 26.54
CA TYR A 61 28.78 -13.42 25.36
C TYR A 61 30.30 -13.29 25.07
N GLU A 62 30.80 -14.20 24.25
CA GLU A 62 32.12 -14.18 23.66
C GLU A 62 32.03 -14.17 22.14
N VAL A 63 32.72 -13.23 21.47
CA VAL A 63 32.74 -13.14 20.01
C VAL A 63 33.65 -14.22 19.45
N LEU A 64 33.09 -15.13 18.65
CA LEU A 64 33.85 -16.24 18.03
C LEU A 64 34.36 -15.84 16.65
N GLU A 65 33.50 -15.20 15.85
CA GLU A 65 33.77 -14.84 14.45
C GLU A 65 33.09 -13.53 14.11
N THR A 66 33.67 -12.78 13.16
CA THR A 66 33.11 -11.50 12.64
C THR A 66 33.00 -11.58 11.14
N TYR A 67 31.90 -11.05 10.60
CA TYR A 67 31.57 -11.08 9.18
C TYR A 67 31.10 -9.69 8.71
N LYS A 68 31.29 -9.36 7.42
CA LYS A 68 30.46 -8.38 6.76
C LYS A 68 29.14 -9.05 6.37
N GLY A 69 28.04 -8.30 6.34
CA GLY A 69 26.75 -8.86 5.94
C GLY A 69 26.80 -9.54 4.57
N LYS A 70 27.62 -8.99 3.65
CA LYS A 70 27.87 -9.60 2.34
C LYS A 70 28.46 -11.02 2.41
N ASP A 71 29.24 -11.33 3.44
CA ASP A 71 29.86 -12.66 3.62
C ASP A 71 28.86 -13.72 4.11
N LEU A 72 27.70 -13.26 4.58
CA LEU A 72 26.57 -14.11 5.01
C LEU A 72 25.61 -14.43 3.86
N GLU A 73 25.70 -13.72 2.74
CA GLU A 73 24.82 -13.90 1.59
C GLU A 73 24.83 -15.35 1.09
N TYR A 74 23.65 -15.89 0.79
CA TYR A 74 23.40 -17.27 0.37
C TYR A 74 23.73 -18.38 1.38
N LYS A 75 24.12 -18.08 2.62
CA LYS A 75 24.20 -19.11 3.68
C LYS A 75 22.79 -19.63 3.96
N GLU A 76 22.65 -20.95 4.02
CA GLU A 76 21.37 -21.62 4.24
C GLU A 76 21.11 -21.80 5.74
N TYR A 77 19.85 -21.87 6.10
CA TYR A 77 19.39 -22.16 7.45
C TYR A 77 18.18 -23.10 7.42
N GLU A 78 17.91 -23.79 8.51
CA GLU A 78 16.76 -24.67 8.66
C GLU A 78 15.48 -23.85 8.87
N PRO A 79 14.38 -24.14 8.15
CA PRO A 79 13.11 -23.46 8.35
C PRO A 79 12.48 -23.83 9.70
N LEU A 80 11.81 -22.87 10.33
CA LEU A 80 11.02 -23.13 11.54
C LEU A 80 9.80 -24.04 11.26
N TYR A 81 9.26 -23.99 10.03
CA TYR A 81 8.11 -24.76 9.61
C TYR A 81 8.31 -25.39 8.23
N GLU A 82 7.95 -26.65 8.11
CA GLU A 82 8.11 -27.46 6.90
C GLU A 82 7.08 -27.14 5.79
N CYS A 83 5.97 -26.49 6.13
CA CYS A 83 4.83 -26.24 5.24
C CYS A 83 5.18 -25.50 3.93
N VAL A 84 6.33 -24.85 3.88
CA VAL A 84 6.83 -24.10 2.72
C VAL A 84 7.51 -24.96 1.67
N LYS A 85 8.11 -26.07 2.07
CA LYS A 85 8.90 -26.93 1.16
C LYS A 85 8.11 -27.33 -0.09
N PRO A 86 6.84 -27.80 0.00
CA PRO A 86 6.05 -28.15 -1.19
C PRO A 86 5.85 -27.00 -2.16
N VAL A 87 5.75 -25.77 -1.65
CA VAL A 87 5.58 -24.57 -2.51
C VAL A 87 6.89 -24.22 -3.21
N CYS A 88 8.02 -24.31 -2.52
CA CYS A 88 9.33 -24.14 -3.13
C CYS A 88 9.55 -25.12 -4.28
N GLU A 89 9.23 -26.41 -4.07
CA GLU A 89 9.33 -27.46 -5.09
C GLU A 89 8.43 -27.17 -6.29
N LYS A 90 7.16 -26.82 -6.05
CA LYS A 90 6.19 -26.49 -7.09
C LYS A 90 6.61 -25.27 -7.94
N GLN A 91 7.25 -24.27 -7.32
CA GLN A 91 7.72 -23.07 -8.00
C GLN A 91 9.14 -23.24 -8.57
N HIS A 92 9.82 -24.36 -8.33
CA HIS A 92 11.23 -24.59 -8.67
C HIS A 92 12.15 -23.47 -8.17
N LYS A 93 11.88 -22.99 -6.94
CA LYS A 93 12.64 -21.91 -6.29
C LYS A 93 13.19 -22.34 -4.95
N LYS A 94 14.35 -21.77 -4.62
CA LYS A 94 15.01 -22.00 -3.33
C LYS A 94 14.60 -20.94 -2.33
N GLY A 95 14.28 -21.33 -1.11
CA GLY A 95 14.08 -20.47 0.05
C GLY A 95 15.07 -20.80 1.17
N HIS A 96 14.92 -20.14 2.32
CA HIS A 96 15.65 -20.39 3.55
C HIS A 96 17.17 -20.21 3.43
N TYR A 97 17.58 -19.11 2.83
CA TYR A 97 18.96 -18.62 2.80
C TYR A 97 19.01 -17.12 3.08
N ILE A 98 20.18 -16.60 3.42
CA ILE A 98 20.39 -15.21 3.76
C ILE A 98 20.49 -14.37 2.48
N THR A 99 19.76 -13.26 2.43
CA THR A 99 19.78 -12.24 1.39
C THR A 99 20.38 -10.94 1.92
N CYS A 100 20.74 -10.02 1.04
CA CYS A 100 21.31 -8.74 1.39
C CYS A 100 20.52 -7.56 0.80
N ASP A 101 20.18 -6.59 1.66
CA ASP A 101 19.62 -5.31 1.23
C ASP A 101 19.93 -4.18 2.21
N SER A 102 20.11 -2.96 1.71
CA SER A 102 20.47 -1.79 2.49
C SER A 102 19.34 -1.21 3.35
N TYR A 103 18.08 -1.66 3.16
CA TYR A 103 16.98 -1.19 4.00
C TYR A 103 17.03 -1.72 5.43
N VAL A 104 17.79 -2.78 5.70
CA VAL A 104 17.98 -3.32 7.05
C VAL A 104 18.76 -2.33 7.91
N THR A 105 18.14 -1.87 9.01
CA THR A 105 18.70 -0.88 9.91
C THR A 105 19.32 -1.49 11.16
N MET A 106 20.24 -0.75 11.80
CA MET A 106 20.91 -1.14 13.06
C MET A 106 20.27 -0.41 14.28
N THR A 107 19.02 -0.01 14.19
CA THR A 107 18.35 0.74 15.28
C THR A 107 17.71 -0.18 16.31
N ASP A 108 17.12 -1.28 15.85
CA ASP A 108 16.33 -2.19 16.69
C ASP A 108 16.48 -3.65 16.26
N GLY A 109 16.02 -4.58 17.13
CA GLY A 109 16.07 -6.00 16.90
C GLY A 109 17.49 -6.55 16.90
N THR A 110 17.77 -7.52 16.04
CA THR A 110 19.06 -8.20 15.90
C THR A 110 19.88 -7.73 14.69
N GLY A 111 19.38 -6.79 13.89
CA GLY A 111 19.95 -6.41 12.60
C GLY A 111 19.74 -7.46 11.50
N ILE A 112 18.90 -8.47 11.75
CA ILE A 112 18.50 -9.50 10.79
C ILE A 112 16.98 -9.46 10.67
N VAL A 113 16.46 -9.26 9.45
CA VAL A 113 15.03 -9.11 9.17
C VAL A 113 14.52 -10.34 8.43
N HIS A 114 13.33 -10.82 8.80
CA HIS A 114 12.64 -11.87 8.06
C HIS A 114 12.03 -11.32 6.78
N ILE A 115 12.07 -12.11 5.71
CA ILE A 115 11.51 -11.77 4.40
C ILE A 115 10.28 -12.62 4.09
N ALA A 116 9.15 -11.96 3.85
CA ALA A 116 7.90 -12.56 3.40
C ALA A 116 7.39 -11.82 2.14
N PRO A 117 7.76 -12.23 0.92
CA PRO A 117 7.53 -11.47 -0.33
C PRO A 117 6.07 -11.12 -0.64
N ALA A 118 5.11 -11.84 -0.03
CA ALA A 118 3.68 -11.58 -0.20
C ALA A 118 3.11 -10.54 0.78
N PHE A 119 3.88 -10.05 1.77
CA PHE A 119 3.36 -9.29 2.91
C PHE A 119 4.04 -7.94 3.17
N GLY A 120 5.05 -7.57 2.40
CA GLY A 120 5.72 -6.28 2.47
C GLY A 120 6.24 -5.82 1.13
N GLU A 121 6.34 -4.51 0.91
CA GLU A 121 6.87 -3.95 -0.34
C GLU A 121 8.38 -4.19 -0.45
N ASP A 122 9.13 -3.92 0.63
CA ASP A 122 10.57 -4.18 0.67
C ASP A 122 10.86 -5.67 0.57
N ASP A 123 10.09 -6.51 1.26
CA ASP A 123 10.16 -7.97 1.16
C ASP A 123 9.91 -8.46 -0.27
N ALA A 124 8.94 -7.87 -0.96
CA ALA A 124 8.65 -8.19 -2.35
C ALA A 124 9.78 -7.75 -3.29
N ASN A 125 10.45 -6.62 -3.01
CA ASN A 125 11.60 -6.15 -3.77
C ASN A 125 12.79 -7.11 -3.61
N VAL A 126 13.11 -7.49 -2.38
CA VAL A 126 14.13 -8.53 -2.09
C VAL A 126 13.73 -9.86 -2.73
N GLY A 127 12.47 -10.26 -2.61
CA GLY A 127 11.93 -11.48 -3.22
C GLY A 127 12.14 -11.55 -4.73
N ARG A 128 11.92 -10.44 -5.44
CA ARG A 128 12.18 -10.33 -6.88
C ARG A 128 13.68 -10.35 -7.22
N LYS A 129 14.49 -9.64 -6.44
CA LYS A 129 15.95 -9.55 -6.61
C LYS A 129 16.63 -10.92 -6.50
N TYR A 130 16.16 -11.74 -5.55
CA TYR A 130 16.73 -13.05 -5.23
C TYR A 130 15.94 -14.23 -5.77
N ASP A 131 14.88 -13.97 -6.54
CA ASP A 131 13.95 -14.98 -7.06
C ASP A 131 13.40 -15.94 -5.98
N LEU A 132 13.06 -15.39 -4.81
CA LEU A 132 12.50 -16.17 -3.72
C LEU A 132 11.11 -16.75 -4.07
N PRO A 133 10.72 -17.88 -3.45
CA PRO A 133 9.37 -18.41 -3.62
C PRO A 133 8.32 -17.45 -3.08
N PHE A 134 7.27 -17.24 -3.87
CA PHE A 134 6.13 -16.43 -3.47
C PHE A 134 5.10 -17.32 -2.78
N VAL A 135 4.86 -17.09 -1.50
CA VAL A 135 3.96 -17.92 -0.69
C VAL A 135 2.98 -17.03 0.05
N GLN A 136 1.71 -17.40 -0.04
CA GLN A 136 0.62 -16.67 0.60
C GLN A 136 -0.33 -17.68 1.26
N PHE A 137 -0.09 -17.95 2.54
CA PHE A 137 -0.88 -18.84 3.37
C PHE A 137 -1.96 -18.11 4.18
N VAL A 138 -2.45 -17.00 3.66
CA VAL A 138 -3.53 -16.23 4.25
C VAL A 138 -4.62 -16.04 3.19
N ASP A 139 -5.84 -16.36 3.53
CA ASP A 139 -6.99 -16.25 2.64
C ASP A 139 -7.56 -14.83 2.55
N GLY A 140 -8.65 -14.64 1.81
CA GLY A 140 -9.30 -13.34 1.62
C GLY A 140 -9.97 -12.76 2.87
N LYS A 141 -10.11 -13.53 3.96
CA LYS A 141 -10.64 -13.10 5.26
C LYS A 141 -9.53 -12.76 6.25
N GLY A 142 -8.29 -13.17 5.95
CA GLY A 142 -7.15 -13.05 6.83
C GLY A 142 -6.91 -14.28 7.68
N ASP A 143 -7.58 -15.40 7.38
CA ASP A 143 -7.40 -16.66 8.07
C ASP A 143 -6.27 -17.47 7.41
N LEU A 144 -5.50 -18.20 8.23
CA LEU A 144 -4.43 -19.07 7.75
C LEU A 144 -5.00 -20.27 6.99
N THR A 145 -4.36 -20.63 5.87
CA THR A 145 -4.81 -21.72 4.99
C THR A 145 -4.43 -23.11 5.52
N GLU A 146 -5.00 -24.16 4.90
CA GLU A 146 -4.85 -25.56 5.35
C GLU A 146 -3.40 -26.08 5.29
N GLU A 147 -2.51 -25.40 4.57
CA GLU A 147 -1.11 -25.75 4.49
C GLU A 147 -0.33 -25.45 5.79
N THR A 148 -0.89 -24.60 6.66
CA THR A 148 -0.25 -24.20 7.92
C THR A 148 -0.76 -25.01 9.10
N PRO A 149 0.04 -25.12 10.19
CA PRO A 149 -0.39 -25.77 11.43
C PRO A 149 -1.59 -25.08 12.13
N TYR A 150 -1.87 -23.84 11.75
CA TYR A 150 -2.87 -22.98 12.37
C TYR A 150 -4.05 -22.68 11.44
N ALA A 151 -4.40 -23.60 10.56
CA ALA A 151 -5.46 -23.47 9.57
C ALA A 151 -6.78 -22.96 10.14
N GLY A 152 -7.42 -22.02 9.44
CA GLY A 152 -8.71 -21.42 9.82
C GLY A 152 -8.64 -20.44 11.00
N ILE A 153 -7.46 -20.10 11.49
CA ILE A 153 -7.27 -19.09 12.54
C ILE A 153 -6.90 -17.76 11.89
N PHE A 154 -7.52 -16.67 12.36
CA PHE A 154 -7.13 -15.32 11.93
C PHE A 154 -5.65 -15.07 12.27
N VAL A 155 -4.90 -14.53 11.34
CA VAL A 155 -3.43 -14.45 11.43
C VAL A 155 -2.93 -13.77 12.73
N LYS A 156 -3.63 -12.75 13.23
CA LYS A 156 -3.28 -12.08 14.49
C LYS A 156 -3.57 -12.92 15.72
N ASP A 157 -4.57 -13.80 15.65
CA ASP A 157 -4.93 -14.72 16.74
C ASP A 157 -4.01 -15.96 16.74
N ALA A 158 -3.29 -16.21 15.64
CA ALA A 158 -2.27 -17.25 15.56
C ALA A 158 -0.96 -16.84 16.26
N ASP A 159 -0.60 -15.55 16.28
CA ASP A 159 0.66 -15.07 16.87
C ASP A 159 0.95 -15.61 18.28
N PRO A 160 0.02 -15.55 19.28
CA PRO A 160 0.27 -16.10 20.59
C PRO A 160 0.50 -17.62 20.61
N LYS A 161 -0.12 -18.36 19.68
CA LYS A 161 0.06 -19.82 19.57
C LYS A 161 1.42 -20.18 19.01
N VAL A 162 1.86 -19.44 17.99
CA VAL A 162 3.22 -19.57 17.43
C VAL A 162 4.28 -19.35 18.50
N LEU A 163 4.14 -18.30 19.33
CA LEU A 163 5.09 -18.03 20.43
C LEU A 163 5.14 -19.17 21.43
N VAL A 164 3.97 -19.71 21.82
CA VAL A 164 3.90 -20.85 22.75
C VAL A 164 4.57 -22.11 22.18
N ASP A 165 4.41 -22.36 20.88
CA ASP A 165 4.99 -23.54 20.25
C ASP A 165 6.50 -23.38 20.07
N LEU A 166 6.99 -22.19 19.69
CA LEU A 166 8.43 -21.90 19.63
C LEU A 166 9.10 -21.97 21.00
N ASP A 167 8.42 -21.54 22.08
CA ASP A 167 8.92 -21.66 23.45
C ASP A 167 9.06 -23.13 23.88
N LYS A 168 8.03 -23.94 23.61
CA LYS A 168 8.09 -25.40 23.90
C LYS A 168 9.23 -26.14 23.17
N GLU A 169 9.53 -25.69 21.95
CA GLU A 169 10.62 -26.27 21.15
C GLU A 169 12.01 -25.71 21.51
N GLY A 170 12.09 -24.73 22.42
CA GLY A 170 13.30 -24.03 22.79
C GLY A 170 13.91 -23.15 21.69
N LEU A 171 13.05 -22.69 20.77
CA LEU A 171 13.43 -21.84 19.63
C LEU A 171 13.10 -20.36 19.86
N LEU A 172 12.39 -20.04 20.93
CA LEU A 172 12.06 -18.65 21.29
C LEU A 172 13.16 -18.08 22.19
N PHE A 173 13.85 -17.04 21.70
CA PHE A 173 14.82 -16.28 22.50
C PHE A 173 14.15 -15.26 23.41
N ASP A 174 13.28 -14.39 22.82
CA ASP A 174 12.56 -13.35 23.52
C ASP A 174 11.34 -12.91 22.71
N ALA A 175 10.33 -12.37 23.40
CA ALA A 175 9.12 -11.82 22.80
C ALA A 175 8.71 -10.52 23.52
N PRO A 176 9.51 -9.45 23.43
CA PRO A 176 9.21 -8.19 24.10
C PRO A 176 7.93 -7.55 23.55
N LYS A 177 7.12 -6.97 24.43
CA LYS A 177 5.97 -6.19 24.03
C LYS A 177 6.43 -4.86 23.43
N PHE A 178 6.06 -4.61 22.19
CA PHE A 178 6.38 -3.39 21.47
C PHE A 178 5.10 -2.62 21.13
N GLU A 179 5.02 -1.39 21.59
CA GLU A 179 3.88 -0.51 21.28
C GLU A 179 4.24 0.37 20.08
N HIS A 180 3.41 0.31 19.05
CA HIS A 180 3.58 1.10 17.83
C HIS A 180 2.23 1.47 17.20
N GLU A 181 2.24 2.48 16.33
CA GLU A 181 1.06 2.81 15.53
C GLU A 181 0.79 1.70 14.51
N TYR A 182 -0.44 1.18 14.51
CA TYR A 182 -0.87 0.14 13.58
C TYR A 182 -2.09 0.61 12.77
N PRO A 183 -2.14 0.36 11.44
CA PRO A 183 -3.26 0.78 10.63
C PRO A 183 -4.51 -0.07 10.91
N HIS A 184 -5.63 0.62 11.15
CA HIS A 184 -6.93 0.00 11.36
C HIS A 184 -7.92 0.45 10.29
N CYS A 185 -8.93 -0.37 10.02
CA CYS A 185 -10.01 -0.03 9.13
C CYS A 185 -10.79 1.19 9.67
N TRP A 186 -10.88 2.26 8.90
CA TRP A 186 -11.58 3.48 9.30
C TRP A 186 -13.09 3.28 9.55
N ARG A 187 -13.66 2.16 9.10
CA ARG A 187 -15.10 1.87 9.21
C ARG A 187 -15.44 0.97 10.40
N CYS A 188 -14.67 -0.09 10.63
CA CYS A 188 -14.97 -1.10 11.66
C CYS A 188 -13.86 -1.26 12.69
N ASP A 189 -12.79 -0.46 12.61
CA ASP A 189 -11.65 -0.47 13.53
C ASP A 189 -10.87 -1.80 13.61
N THR A 190 -11.12 -2.70 12.68
CA THR A 190 -10.37 -3.97 12.58
C THR A 190 -8.94 -3.69 12.13
N PRO A 191 -7.92 -4.33 12.74
CA PRO A 191 -6.53 -4.21 12.27
C PRO A 191 -6.39 -4.68 10.83
N LEU A 192 -5.63 -3.91 10.03
CA LEU A 192 -5.42 -4.22 8.61
C LEU A 192 -4.25 -5.18 8.45
N ILE A 193 -4.30 -6.01 7.42
CA ILE A 193 -3.23 -6.90 7.00
C ILE A 193 -2.71 -6.41 5.64
N TYR A 194 -1.39 -6.29 5.52
CA TYR A 194 -0.75 -6.11 4.22
C TYR A 194 -0.50 -7.48 3.60
N TYR A 195 -1.06 -7.73 2.41
CA TYR A 195 -0.74 -8.91 1.63
C TYR A 195 -0.95 -8.66 0.14
N ALA A 196 -0.18 -9.36 -0.69
CA ALA A 196 -0.23 -9.18 -2.14
C ALA A 196 -1.53 -9.72 -2.72
N ARG A 197 -2.10 -8.99 -3.68
CA ARG A 197 -3.30 -9.37 -4.43
C ARG A 197 -3.11 -9.07 -5.91
N ASP A 198 -3.67 -9.93 -6.74
CA ASP A 198 -3.79 -9.63 -8.16
C ASP A 198 -4.60 -8.35 -8.35
N THR A 199 -4.07 -7.43 -9.12
CA THR A 199 -4.73 -6.16 -9.42
C THR A 199 -4.40 -5.70 -10.83
N TRP A 200 -5.26 -4.83 -11.36
CA TRP A 200 -5.03 -4.14 -12.63
C TRP A 200 -4.31 -2.84 -12.36
N PHE A 201 -3.24 -2.58 -13.11
CA PHE A 201 -2.42 -1.38 -12.97
C PHE A 201 -2.42 -0.55 -14.23
N ILE A 202 -2.39 0.77 -14.04
CA ILE A 202 -1.92 1.71 -15.05
C ILE A 202 -0.45 2.01 -14.75
N LYS A 203 0.42 1.81 -15.73
CA LYS A 203 1.87 2.04 -15.59
C LYS A 203 2.19 3.53 -15.60
N MET A 204 1.95 4.20 -14.47
CA MET A 204 2.16 5.64 -14.31
C MET A 204 3.63 6.02 -14.39
N THR A 205 4.53 5.12 -14.01
CA THR A 205 5.98 5.31 -14.13
C THR A 205 6.42 5.55 -15.58
N ALA A 206 5.67 5.03 -16.57
CA ALA A 206 5.95 5.25 -18.01
C ALA A 206 5.65 6.68 -18.48
N VAL A 207 4.80 7.43 -17.75
CA VAL A 207 4.39 8.81 -18.08
C VAL A 207 4.85 9.83 -17.05
N ARG A 208 5.73 9.44 -16.13
CA ARG A 208 6.21 10.29 -15.03
C ARG A 208 6.70 11.67 -15.51
N ASP A 209 7.54 11.69 -16.51
CA ASP A 209 8.14 12.94 -17.00
C ASP A 209 7.09 13.86 -17.65
N LYS A 210 6.05 13.29 -18.26
CA LYS A 210 4.89 14.02 -18.78
C LYS A 210 4.05 14.60 -17.66
N LEU A 211 3.83 13.85 -16.57
CA LEU A 211 3.12 14.34 -15.39
C LEU A 211 3.82 15.56 -14.77
N VAL A 212 5.13 15.47 -14.59
CA VAL A 212 5.93 16.58 -14.08
C VAL A 212 5.84 17.79 -15.00
N LYS A 213 6.06 17.59 -16.31
CA LYS A 213 5.95 18.66 -17.32
C LYS A 213 4.58 19.33 -17.33
N ASN A 214 3.50 18.55 -17.27
CA ASN A 214 2.14 19.09 -17.23
C ASN A 214 1.87 19.86 -15.94
N ASN A 215 2.36 19.36 -14.80
CA ASN A 215 2.28 20.09 -13.52
C ASN A 215 2.98 21.45 -13.56
N ASP A 216 4.11 21.56 -14.26
CA ASP A 216 4.87 22.82 -14.38
C ASP A 216 4.10 23.89 -15.17
N THR A 217 3.06 23.52 -15.92
CA THR A 217 2.18 24.47 -16.64
C THR A 217 1.06 25.04 -15.76
N VAL A 218 0.88 24.50 -14.55
CA VAL A 218 -0.23 24.84 -13.65
C VAL A 218 0.21 25.94 -12.67
N ASN A 219 -0.63 26.95 -12.52
CA ASN A 219 -0.45 27.98 -11.50
C ASN A 219 -1.01 27.52 -10.15
N TRP A 220 -0.12 27.16 -9.24
CA TRP A 220 -0.47 26.72 -7.89
C TRP A 220 -0.50 27.89 -6.89
N ILE A 221 -1.54 27.95 -6.08
CA ILE A 221 -1.71 28.94 -5.01
C ILE A 221 -1.92 28.20 -3.69
N PRO A 222 -0.90 28.11 -2.82
CA PRO A 222 0.47 28.64 -2.96
C PRO A 222 1.36 27.78 -3.88
N GLU A 223 2.30 28.41 -4.56
CA GLU A 223 3.24 27.79 -5.49
C GLU A 223 4.07 26.64 -4.86
N SER A 224 4.38 26.76 -3.58
CA SER A 224 5.15 25.77 -2.82
C SER A 224 4.51 24.38 -2.78
N ILE A 225 3.19 24.27 -2.93
CA ILE A 225 2.49 22.97 -3.00
C ILE A 225 2.77 22.28 -4.33
N GLY A 226 2.68 23.01 -5.44
CA GLY A 226 2.91 22.46 -6.77
C GLY A 226 4.35 22.02 -7.00
N LYS A 227 5.32 22.82 -6.58
CA LYS A 227 6.76 22.54 -6.72
C LYS A 227 7.28 21.53 -5.68
N GLY A 228 6.81 21.65 -4.42
CA GLY A 228 7.22 20.78 -3.31
C GLY A 228 6.33 19.51 -3.24
N ARG A 229 5.40 19.50 -2.28
CA ARG A 229 4.59 18.30 -1.94
C ARG A 229 4.01 17.54 -3.14
N PHE A 230 3.43 18.24 -4.11
CA PHE A 230 2.83 17.60 -5.28
C PHE A 230 3.87 17.24 -6.34
N GLY A 231 4.80 18.17 -6.64
CA GLY A 231 5.90 17.91 -7.58
C GLY A 231 6.79 16.75 -7.15
N ASP A 232 7.12 16.66 -5.85
CA ASP A 232 7.92 15.55 -5.32
C ASP A 232 7.15 14.21 -5.37
N TRP A 233 5.85 14.25 -5.14
CA TRP A 233 4.99 13.07 -5.35
C TRP A 233 5.01 12.58 -6.79
N LEU A 234 4.92 13.48 -7.78
CA LEU A 234 4.95 13.14 -9.20
C LEU A 234 6.29 12.58 -9.65
N LYS A 235 7.42 13.11 -9.13
CA LYS A 235 8.77 12.59 -9.41
C LYS A 235 8.95 11.15 -8.92
N ASN A 236 8.27 10.81 -7.83
CA ASN A 236 8.31 9.49 -7.18
C ASN A 236 7.03 8.68 -7.42
N VAL A 237 6.30 8.98 -8.50
CA VAL A 237 5.03 8.32 -8.80
C VAL A 237 5.20 6.80 -8.92
N GLN A 238 4.29 6.07 -8.28
CA GLN A 238 4.16 4.61 -8.39
C GLN A 238 3.08 4.24 -9.41
N ASP A 239 3.12 3.00 -9.89
CA ASP A 239 2.09 2.47 -10.77
C ASP A 239 0.74 2.40 -10.04
N TRP A 240 -0.33 2.82 -10.71
CA TRP A 240 -1.64 2.99 -10.08
C TRP A 240 -2.48 1.73 -10.19
N GLY A 241 -2.68 1.04 -9.05
CA GLY A 241 -3.62 -0.08 -8.96
C GLY A 241 -5.07 0.41 -9.02
N ILE A 242 -5.75 0.16 -10.13
CA ILE A 242 -7.08 0.69 -10.43
C ILE A 242 -8.23 -0.24 -10.08
N SER A 243 -7.99 -1.51 -9.83
CA SER A 243 -9.06 -2.48 -9.52
C SER A 243 -9.38 -2.54 -8.03
N ARG A 244 -10.66 -2.72 -7.71
CA ARG A 244 -11.17 -2.89 -6.35
C ARG A 244 -12.12 -4.09 -6.27
N ASN A 245 -11.99 -4.88 -5.21
CA ASN A 245 -12.94 -5.96 -4.90
C ASN A 245 -14.11 -5.39 -4.11
N ARG A 246 -15.05 -4.79 -4.81
CA ARG A 246 -16.29 -4.22 -4.26
C ARG A 246 -17.47 -4.69 -5.09
N TYR A 247 -18.64 -4.77 -4.47
CA TYR A 247 -19.88 -5.04 -5.22
C TYR A 247 -20.33 -3.81 -5.99
N TRP A 248 -20.36 -2.66 -5.32
CA TRP A 248 -20.78 -1.39 -5.91
C TRP A 248 -19.58 -0.58 -6.41
N GLY A 249 -19.70 -0.07 -7.62
CA GLY A 249 -18.73 0.75 -8.32
C GLY A 249 -18.84 0.55 -9.83
N THR A 250 -18.10 1.32 -10.60
CA THR A 250 -18.01 1.16 -12.06
C THR A 250 -17.31 -0.16 -12.41
N PRO A 251 -17.97 -1.12 -13.05
CA PRO A 251 -17.35 -2.40 -13.42
C PRO A 251 -16.17 -2.20 -14.37
N LEU A 252 -15.06 -2.90 -14.11
CA LEU A 252 -13.91 -2.85 -15.00
C LEU A 252 -14.27 -3.50 -16.34
N ASN A 253 -14.08 -2.79 -17.44
CA ASN A 253 -14.53 -3.15 -18.79
C ASN A 253 -13.57 -4.13 -19.50
N ILE A 254 -13.07 -5.15 -18.78
CA ILE A 254 -12.10 -6.13 -19.29
C ILE A 254 -12.70 -7.52 -19.25
N TRP A 255 -12.63 -8.22 -20.37
CA TRP A 255 -12.98 -9.64 -20.51
C TRP A 255 -11.71 -10.49 -20.64
N LYS A 256 -11.68 -11.62 -19.98
CA LYS A 256 -10.54 -12.57 -19.97
C LYS A 256 -10.97 -13.91 -20.53
N CYS A 257 -10.14 -14.48 -21.41
CA CYS A 257 -10.29 -15.81 -21.97
C CYS A 257 -9.37 -16.81 -21.24
N GLU A 258 -9.79 -18.09 -21.19
CA GLU A 258 -8.93 -19.19 -20.72
C GLU A 258 -7.62 -19.32 -21.51
N CYS A 259 -7.59 -18.91 -22.78
CA CYS A 259 -6.36 -18.89 -23.59
C CYS A 259 -5.38 -17.79 -23.20
N GLY A 260 -5.67 -17.00 -22.15
CA GLY A 260 -4.87 -15.88 -21.68
C GLY A 260 -5.13 -14.56 -22.42
N HIS A 261 -5.95 -14.54 -23.48
CA HIS A 261 -6.31 -13.31 -24.17
C HIS A 261 -7.17 -12.40 -23.27
N ARG A 262 -6.92 -11.09 -23.33
CA ARG A 262 -7.66 -10.06 -22.62
C ARG A 262 -8.17 -9.04 -23.63
N HIS A 263 -9.40 -8.58 -23.46
CA HIS A 263 -10.02 -7.58 -24.33
C HIS A 263 -10.71 -6.54 -23.48
N SER A 264 -10.49 -5.26 -23.78
CA SER A 264 -11.14 -4.13 -23.14
C SER A 264 -12.19 -3.57 -24.09
N ILE A 265 -13.44 -3.50 -23.64
CA ILE A 265 -14.56 -2.98 -24.41
C ILE A 265 -14.64 -1.47 -24.26
N GLY A 266 -14.70 -0.74 -25.38
CA GLY A 266 -14.71 0.72 -25.44
C GLY A 266 -16.10 1.33 -25.57
N SER A 267 -17.12 0.57 -26.02
CA SER A 267 -18.50 1.08 -26.16
C SER A 267 -19.56 0.00 -26.04
N ILE A 268 -20.81 0.39 -25.84
CA ILE A 268 -21.97 -0.52 -25.83
C ILE A 268 -22.15 -1.20 -27.19
N GLU A 269 -21.90 -0.47 -28.27
CA GLU A 269 -21.98 -1.00 -29.64
C GLU A 269 -20.94 -2.10 -29.87
N GLU A 270 -19.72 -1.90 -29.42
CA GLU A 270 -18.67 -2.90 -29.47
C GLU A 270 -19.06 -4.13 -28.64
N LEU A 271 -19.55 -3.95 -27.41
CA LEU A 271 -20.01 -5.02 -26.55
C LEU A 271 -21.08 -5.87 -27.25
N LYS A 272 -22.10 -5.22 -27.83
CA LYS A 272 -23.17 -5.90 -28.58
C LYS A 272 -22.67 -6.64 -29.81
N SER A 273 -21.70 -6.07 -30.52
CA SER A 273 -21.13 -6.69 -31.73
C SER A 273 -20.33 -7.97 -31.43
N MET A 274 -19.73 -8.04 -30.23
CA MET A 274 -18.89 -9.19 -29.80
C MET A 274 -19.63 -10.22 -28.97
N SER A 275 -20.87 -9.93 -28.53
CA SER A 275 -21.66 -10.75 -27.63
C SER A 275 -22.91 -11.29 -28.29
N ASP A 276 -23.20 -12.58 -28.03
CA ASP A 276 -24.47 -13.21 -28.45
C ASP A 276 -25.57 -13.05 -27.39
N ASN A 277 -25.25 -12.62 -26.16
CA ASN A 277 -26.16 -12.54 -25.02
C ASN A 277 -26.28 -11.16 -24.37
N CYS A 278 -25.80 -10.10 -25.04
CA CYS A 278 -25.91 -8.74 -24.53
C CYS A 278 -27.34 -8.20 -24.78
N PRO A 279 -28.10 -7.80 -23.73
CA PRO A 279 -29.40 -7.16 -23.89
C PRO A 279 -29.30 -5.81 -24.62
N ASN A 280 -30.38 -5.40 -25.30
CA ASN A 280 -30.43 -4.11 -26.00
C ASN A 280 -30.39 -2.91 -25.03
N ASP A 281 -30.92 -3.08 -23.83
CA ASP A 281 -31.02 -2.13 -22.75
C ASP A 281 -30.09 -2.50 -21.59
N ILE A 282 -28.90 -3.00 -21.90
CA ILE A 282 -27.93 -3.48 -20.89
C ILE A 282 -27.64 -2.40 -19.84
N GLU A 283 -27.81 -2.78 -18.59
CA GLU A 283 -27.31 -2.03 -17.45
C GLU A 283 -25.84 -2.35 -17.19
N LEU A 284 -24.96 -1.34 -17.18
CA LEU A 284 -23.53 -1.50 -17.03
C LEU A 284 -23.06 -1.71 -15.59
N HIS A 285 -23.99 -2.00 -14.66
CA HIS A 285 -23.68 -2.36 -13.27
C HIS A 285 -23.76 -3.87 -13.02
N ARG A 286 -23.19 -4.30 -11.92
CA ARG A 286 -23.34 -5.65 -11.40
C ARG A 286 -24.77 -5.84 -10.85
N PRO A 287 -25.40 -7.00 -11.02
CA PRO A 287 -24.85 -8.24 -11.63
C PRO A 287 -25.01 -8.33 -13.15
N TYR A 288 -25.69 -7.36 -13.78
CA TYR A 288 -26.14 -7.46 -15.17
C TYR A 288 -25.00 -7.60 -16.17
N ILE A 289 -23.99 -6.72 -16.07
CA ILE A 289 -22.81 -6.77 -16.96
C ILE A 289 -21.96 -8.03 -16.75
N ASP A 290 -21.98 -8.63 -15.55
CA ASP A 290 -21.23 -9.86 -15.26
C ASP A 290 -21.77 -11.07 -16.01
N ALA A 291 -23.05 -11.05 -16.40
CA ALA A 291 -23.70 -12.11 -17.18
C ALA A 291 -23.35 -12.04 -18.68
N VAL A 292 -22.83 -10.90 -19.15
CA VAL A 292 -22.51 -10.72 -20.57
C VAL A 292 -21.16 -11.34 -20.90
N THR A 293 -21.17 -12.25 -21.86
CA THR A 293 -19.96 -12.90 -22.40
C THR A 293 -19.68 -12.40 -23.81
N ILE A 294 -18.41 -12.37 -24.21
CA ILE A 294 -17.98 -12.01 -25.56
C ILE A 294 -17.19 -13.13 -26.21
N LYS A 295 -17.15 -13.17 -27.53
CA LYS A 295 -16.31 -14.14 -28.27
C LYS A 295 -14.86 -13.72 -28.26
N CYS A 296 -13.97 -14.64 -27.92
CA CYS A 296 -12.54 -14.37 -27.98
C CYS A 296 -12.08 -14.22 -29.45
N PRO A 297 -11.51 -13.08 -29.83
CA PRO A 297 -11.04 -12.89 -31.20
C PRO A 297 -9.84 -13.80 -31.53
N LYS A 298 -9.14 -14.36 -30.51
CA LYS A 298 -7.97 -15.20 -30.71
C LYS A 298 -8.29 -16.68 -30.85
N CYS A 299 -9.25 -17.22 -30.10
CA CYS A 299 -9.52 -18.65 -30.08
C CYS A 299 -11.01 -19.02 -30.25
N GLY A 300 -11.92 -18.04 -30.38
CA GLY A 300 -13.35 -18.25 -30.55
C GLY A 300 -14.14 -18.68 -29.28
N LYS A 301 -13.44 -18.98 -28.17
CA LYS A 301 -14.10 -19.37 -26.90
C LYS A 301 -14.78 -18.17 -26.26
N GLN A 302 -15.70 -18.44 -25.33
CA GLN A 302 -16.34 -17.43 -24.51
C GLN A 302 -15.33 -16.79 -23.55
N MET A 303 -15.42 -15.48 -23.41
CA MET A 303 -14.68 -14.68 -22.44
C MET A 303 -15.64 -14.13 -21.39
N HIS A 304 -15.19 -14.08 -20.15
CA HIS A 304 -15.92 -13.53 -19.02
C HIS A 304 -15.29 -12.24 -18.53
N ARG A 305 -16.12 -11.31 -18.08
CA ARG A 305 -15.66 -10.07 -17.47
C ARG A 305 -14.91 -10.38 -16.16
N VAL A 306 -13.86 -9.63 -15.88
CA VAL A 306 -13.18 -9.66 -14.57
C VAL A 306 -14.11 -9.12 -13.48
N SER A 307 -14.08 -9.70 -12.29
CA SER A 307 -15.07 -9.42 -11.23
C SER A 307 -14.92 -8.05 -10.57
N GLU A 308 -13.78 -7.40 -10.76
CA GLU A 308 -13.42 -6.16 -10.08
C GLU A 308 -14.22 -4.97 -10.62
N VAL A 309 -14.31 -3.92 -9.78
CA VAL A 309 -14.76 -2.58 -10.15
C VAL A 309 -13.56 -1.64 -10.19
N ILE A 310 -13.69 -0.52 -10.90
CA ILE A 310 -12.64 0.48 -11.01
C ILE A 310 -12.54 1.30 -9.71
N ASP A 311 -11.38 1.85 -9.43
CA ASP A 311 -11.15 2.79 -8.35
C ASP A 311 -11.99 4.06 -8.55
N CYS A 312 -12.73 4.49 -7.53
CA CYS A 312 -13.53 5.71 -7.57
C CYS A 312 -12.72 6.98 -7.88
N TRP A 313 -11.42 6.96 -7.60
CA TRP A 313 -10.51 8.04 -8.01
C TRP A 313 -10.30 8.11 -9.52
N PHE A 314 -10.44 6.99 -10.22
CA PHE A 314 -10.46 6.96 -11.68
C PHE A 314 -11.73 7.63 -12.21
N ASP A 315 -12.89 7.28 -11.66
CA ASP A 315 -14.17 7.90 -12.04
C ASP A 315 -14.13 9.41 -11.82
N SER A 316 -13.69 9.86 -10.63
CA SER A 316 -13.60 11.29 -10.32
C SER A 316 -12.55 12.03 -11.15
N GLY A 317 -11.46 11.38 -11.50
CA GLY A 317 -10.42 11.93 -12.38
C GLY A 317 -10.83 12.01 -13.85
N SER A 318 -11.82 11.21 -14.25
CA SER A 318 -12.41 11.23 -15.59
C SER A 318 -13.48 12.31 -15.77
N MET A 319 -13.93 12.95 -14.69
CA MET A 319 -15.01 13.92 -14.70
C MET A 319 -14.91 15.00 -15.80
N PRO A 320 -13.72 15.60 -16.10
CA PRO A 320 -13.64 16.70 -17.06
C PRO A 320 -14.21 16.38 -18.45
N PHE A 321 -14.09 15.14 -18.88
CA PHE A 321 -14.59 14.70 -20.20
C PHE A 321 -15.80 13.77 -20.09
N ALA A 322 -15.89 12.96 -19.04
CA ALA A 322 -16.97 12.01 -18.85
C ALA A 322 -18.33 12.70 -18.67
N GLN A 323 -18.41 13.86 -17.99
CA GLN A 323 -19.62 14.64 -17.83
C GLN A 323 -20.21 15.14 -19.17
N HIS A 324 -19.39 15.24 -20.20
CA HIS A 324 -19.80 15.66 -21.54
C HIS A 324 -20.07 14.47 -22.47
N HIS A 325 -19.88 13.23 -22.01
CA HIS A 325 -19.90 12.02 -22.81
C HIS A 325 -18.91 12.09 -24.00
N TYR A 326 -17.80 12.80 -23.79
CA TYR A 326 -16.73 12.92 -24.79
C TYR A 326 -16.04 11.57 -25.01
N PRO A 327 -15.67 11.17 -26.24
CA PRO A 327 -15.72 11.93 -27.50
C PRO A 327 -17.01 11.74 -28.30
N PHE A 328 -18.03 11.04 -27.78
CA PHE A 328 -19.23 10.65 -28.53
C PHE A 328 -20.22 11.80 -28.65
N GLU A 329 -20.30 12.67 -27.64
CA GLU A 329 -21.19 13.81 -27.57
C GLU A 329 -20.48 15.07 -27.06
N ASN A 330 -21.08 16.23 -27.24
CA ASN A 330 -20.68 17.54 -26.68
C ASN A 330 -19.17 17.88 -26.87
N LYS A 331 -18.55 17.43 -27.95
CA LYS A 331 -17.13 17.63 -28.22
C LYS A 331 -16.72 19.09 -28.19
N GLU A 332 -17.45 19.97 -28.91
CA GLU A 332 -17.12 21.39 -28.96
C GLU A 332 -17.26 22.07 -27.60
N LEU A 333 -18.25 21.67 -26.80
CA LEU A 333 -18.43 22.19 -25.45
C LEU A 333 -17.25 21.78 -24.55
N PHE A 334 -16.84 20.51 -24.58
CA PHE A 334 -15.69 20.05 -23.85
C PHE A 334 -14.41 20.81 -24.26
N GLU A 335 -14.15 20.90 -25.55
CA GLU A 335 -12.93 21.56 -26.07
C GLU A 335 -12.88 23.05 -25.71
N SER A 336 -14.04 23.72 -25.57
CA SER A 336 -14.13 25.13 -25.16
C SER A 336 -13.87 25.34 -23.65
N GLN A 337 -14.09 24.33 -22.83
CA GLN A 337 -13.97 24.41 -21.36
C GLN A 337 -12.75 23.70 -20.80
N PHE A 338 -11.98 22.99 -21.63
CA PHE A 338 -10.82 22.20 -21.21
C PHE A 338 -9.50 22.85 -21.68
N PRO A 339 -8.53 23.08 -20.76
CA PRO A 339 -8.54 22.81 -19.31
C PRO A 339 -9.44 23.80 -18.54
N ALA A 340 -9.95 23.37 -17.39
CA ALA A 340 -10.70 24.22 -16.47
C ALA A 340 -9.89 25.45 -16.05
N ASP A 341 -10.55 26.60 -15.84
CA ASP A 341 -9.86 27.82 -15.43
C ASP A 341 -9.26 27.70 -14.05
N PHE A 342 -9.95 27.07 -13.09
CA PHE A 342 -9.40 26.76 -11.78
C PHE A 342 -10.12 25.58 -11.11
N ILE A 343 -9.44 24.98 -10.13
CA ILE A 343 -10.02 24.06 -9.14
C ILE A 343 -9.58 24.48 -7.73
N SER A 344 -10.36 24.11 -6.71
CA SER A 344 -10.06 24.42 -5.33
C SER A 344 -10.47 23.29 -4.40
N GLU A 345 -9.53 22.79 -3.62
CA GLU A 345 -9.70 21.78 -2.57
C GLU A 345 -8.59 21.87 -1.54
N ALA A 346 -8.67 21.08 -0.46
CA ALA A 346 -7.67 21.07 0.59
C ALA A 346 -6.38 20.33 0.17
N VAL A 347 -5.30 20.58 0.89
CA VAL A 347 -3.94 20.11 0.58
C VAL A 347 -3.80 18.58 0.53
N ASP A 348 -4.67 17.82 1.20
CA ASP A 348 -4.71 16.35 1.14
C ASP A 348 -5.03 15.84 -0.27
N GLN A 349 -5.73 16.64 -1.10
CA GLN A 349 -6.08 16.29 -2.48
C GLN A 349 -4.86 16.28 -3.44
N THR A 350 -3.70 16.66 -3.00
CA THR A 350 -2.43 16.38 -3.70
C THR A 350 -2.17 14.87 -3.86
N ARG A 351 -2.75 14.04 -2.98
CA ARG A 351 -2.77 12.56 -3.07
C ARG A 351 -4.18 12.01 -3.26
N GLY A 352 -5.01 12.75 -3.96
CA GLY A 352 -6.40 12.43 -4.25
C GLY A 352 -6.82 13.04 -5.57
N TRP A 353 -7.78 13.94 -5.55
CA TRP A 353 -8.42 14.46 -6.75
C TRP A 353 -7.50 15.26 -7.68
N PHE A 354 -6.61 16.09 -7.15
CA PHE A 354 -5.64 16.82 -7.99
C PHE A 354 -4.76 15.86 -8.79
N TYR A 355 -4.33 14.76 -8.15
CA TYR A 355 -3.51 13.75 -8.81
C TYR A 355 -4.33 12.95 -9.84
N SER A 356 -5.51 12.44 -9.51
CA SER A 356 -6.29 11.61 -10.43
C SER A 356 -6.71 12.38 -11.68
N LEU A 357 -7.08 13.65 -11.53
CA LEU A 357 -7.36 14.55 -12.66
C LEU A 357 -6.14 14.70 -13.57
N LEU A 358 -4.98 15.04 -13.00
CA LEU A 358 -3.74 15.22 -13.77
C LEU A 358 -3.28 13.94 -14.44
N ALA A 359 -3.36 12.81 -13.72
CA ALA A 359 -2.95 11.50 -14.21
C ALA A 359 -3.75 11.09 -15.46
N ILE A 360 -5.08 11.11 -15.37
CA ILE A 360 -5.95 10.70 -16.48
C ILE A 360 -5.84 11.67 -17.65
N SER A 361 -5.83 12.97 -17.37
CA SER A 361 -5.67 13.99 -18.42
C SER A 361 -4.32 13.87 -19.15
N THR A 362 -3.24 13.57 -18.42
CA THR A 362 -1.92 13.33 -19.04
C THR A 362 -1.93 12.09 -19.93
N LEU A 363 -2.59 11.01 -19.48
CA LEU A 363 -2.68 9.77 -20.26
C LEU A 363 -3.46 9.94 -21.56
N ILE A 364 -4.55 10.70 -21.55
CA ILE A 364 -5.48 10.81 -22.68
C ILE A 364 -5.13 12.00 -23.59
N PHE A 365 -4.82 13.16 -23.00
CA PHE A 365 -4.68 14.43 -23.71
C PHE A 365 -3.25 14.99 -23.72
N ASP A 366 -2.32 14.38 -22.97
CA ASP A 366 -0.96 14.89 -22.73
C ASP A 366 -0.93 16.36 -22.26
N LYS A 367 -1.90 16.74 -21.42
CA LYS A 367 -2.17 18.12 -21.01
C LYS A 367 -2.71 18.16 -19.56
N ALA A 368 -2.40 19.25 -18.84
CA ALA A 368 -2.99 19.48 -17.52
C ALA A 368 -4.52 19.76 -17.65
N PRO A 369 -5.36 19.25 -16.73
CA PRO A 369 -6.83 19.41 -16.82
C PRO A 369 -7.33 20.75 -16.25
N TYR A 370 -6.46 21.52 -15.63
CA TYR A 370 -6.74 22.80 -14.98
C TYR A 370 -5.57 23.78 -15.15
N LYS A 371 -5.90 25.08 -15.20
CA LYS A 371 -4.89 26.16 -15.32
C LYS A 371 -4.40 26.64 -13.96
N ASN A 372 -5.31 26.73 -12.97
CA ASN A 372 -5.03 27.23 -11.64
C ASN A 372 -5.52 26.25 -10.57
N VAL A 373 -4.76 26.11 -9.48
CA VAL A 373 -5.16 25.32 -8.31
C VAL A 373 -5.06 26.17 -7.05
N ILE A 374 -6.19 26.38 -6.39
CA ILE A 374 -6.27 27.07 -5.12
C ILE A 374 -6.31 26.02 -4.01
N VAL A 375 -5.21 25.90 -3.25
CA VAL A 375 -5.05 24.87 -2.22
C VAL A 375 -5.44 25.45 -0.86
N LEU A 376 -6.47 24.85 -0.26
CA LEU A 376 -6.96 25.23 1.05
C LEU A 376 -6.22 24.47 2.16
N GLY A 377 -6.17 25.07 3.37
CA GLY A 377 -5.69 24.41 4.57
C GLY A 377 -6.66 23.35 5.08
N LEU A 378 -6.17 22.46 5.95
CA LEU A 378 -7.00 21.47 6.62
C LEU A 378 -7.81 22.11 7.76
N VAL A 379 -9.06 21.70 7.91
CA VAL A 379 -9.89 22.11 9.04
C VAL A 379 -9.41 21.41 10.31
N GLN A 380 -9.20 22.20 11.37
CA GLN A 380 -8.67 21.73 12.64
C GLN A 380 -9.66 22.03 13.79
N THR A 381 -9.59 21.24 14.86
CA THR A 381 -10.30 21.52 16.12
C THR A 381 -9.62 22.68 16.87
N ARG A 382 -10.28 23.21 17.90
CA ARG A 382 -9.70 24.19 18.84
C ARG A 382 -8.36 23.79 19.43
N THR A 383 -8.11 22.50 19.59
CA THR A 383 -6.86 21.92 20.13
C THR A 383 -5.87 21.56 19.05
N VAL A 384 -6.00 22.15 17.85
CA VAL A 384 -5.11 21.95 16.68
C VAL A 384 -5.05 20.49 16.20
N ARG A 385 -6.09 19.70 16.47
CA ARG A 385 -6.22 18.35 15.93
C ARG A 385 -7.04 18.35 14.64
N ARG A 386 -6.64 17.53 13.67
CA ARG A 386 -7.41 17.35 12.44
C ARG A 386 -8.81 16.84 12.75
N CYS A 387 -9.85 17.45 12.15
CA CYS A 387 -11.21 16.94 12.24
C CYS A 387 -11.31 15.59 11.54
N GLN A 388 -11.90 14.61 12.23
CA GLN A 388 -12.14 13.28 11.68
C GLN A 388 -13.62 12.94 11.79
N SER A 389 -14.18 12.33 10.76
CA SER A 389 -15.61 12.01 10.66
C SER A 389 -16.11 11.03 11.74
N GLN A 390 -15.23 10.19 12.28
CA GLN A 390 -15.57 9.20 13.31
C GLN A 390 -15.51 9.75 14.74
N ARG A 391 -14.91 10.90 14.97
CA ARG A 391 -14.89 11.52 16.29
C ARG A 391 -16.01 12.56 16.35
N ALA A 392 -16.79 12.59 17.42
CA ALA A 392 -17.90 13.53 17.67
C ALA A 392 -17.49 15.03 17.66
N THR A 393 -16.44 15.37 16.92
CA THR A 393 -15.91 16.71 16.67
C THR A 393 -16.50 17.36 15.42
N LEU A 394 -17.34 16.63 14.65
CA LEU A 394 -18.08 17.19 13.53
C LEU A 394 -19.21 18.06 14.07
N LEU A 395 -19.03 19.36 13.95
CA LEU A 395 -20.13 20.31 14.05
C LEU A 395 -21.15 19.99 12.96
N THR A 396 -22.41 19.78 13.35
CA THR A 396 -23.47 19.53 12.38
C THR A 396 -23.49 20.67 11.34
N HIS A 397 -23.49 20.32 10.08
CA HIS A 397 -23.36 21.21 8.92
C HIS A 397 -24.27 22.44 9.01
N SER A 398 -25.50 22.28 9.50
CA SER A 398 -26.48 23.35 9.67
C SER A 398 -26.12 24.40 10.71
N ARG A 399 -25.50 24.06 11.84
CA ARG A 399 -25.11 25.06 12.87
C ARG A 399 -23.87 25.85 12.49
N HIS A 400 -22.96 25.24 11.72
CA HIS A 400 -21.72 25.90 11.31
C HIS A 400 -21.96 26.86 10.13
N LEU A 401 -22.78 26.47 9.16
CA LEU A 401 -23.21 27.33 8.07
C LEU A 401 -23.97 28.56 8.57
N LEU A 402 -24.89 28.43 9.53
CA LEU A 402 -25.64 29.57 10.06
C LEU A 402 -24.77 30.60 10.79
N ASN A 403 -23.73 30.19 11.52
CA ASN A 403 -22.94 31.10 12.34
C ASN A 403 -21.65 31.62 11.65
N THR A 404 -21.16 30.97 10.61
CA THR A 404 -19.85 31.32 10.02
C THR A 404 -19.96 31.74 8.55
N VAL A 405 -20.83 31.13 7.76
CA VAL A 405 -20.93 31.38 6.33
C VAL A 405 -21.82 32.57 6.01
N GLN A 406 -22.79 32.92 6.85
CA GLN A 406 -23.57 34.17 6.70
C GLN A 406 -22.67 35.40 6.82
N THR A 407 -21.57 35.33 7.55
CA THR A 407 -20.59 36.42 7.67
C THR A 407 -19.58 36.43 6.51
N LEU A 408 -19.37 35.32 5.83
CA LEU A 408 -18.42 35.17 4.72
C LEU A 408 -19.01 35.43 3.33
N SER A 409 -20.31 35.19 3.14
CA SER A 409 -21.00 35.44 1.86
C SER A 409 -21.17 36.91 1.50
N GLY A 410 -20.83 37.81 2.40
CA GLY A 410 -20.98 39.27 2.23
C GLY A 410 -19.80 40.01 1.60
N GLY A 411 -18.79 39.36 1.03
CA GLY A 411 -17.85 40.14 0.26
C GLY A 411 -16.34 39.88 0.33
N ILE A 412 -15.90 38.63 0.39
CA ILE A 412 -14.46 38.33 0.33
C ILE A 412 -14.09 37.73 -1.02
N SER A 413 -13.43 38.52 -1.85
CA SER A 413 -13.01 38.14 -3.21
C SER A 413 -11.54 37.74 -3.35
N THR A 414 -10.80 37.47 -2.26
CA THR A 414 -9.39 37.10 -2.36
C THR A 414 -9.05 35.78 -1.67
N PRO A 415 -8.32 34.87 -2.34
CA PRO A 415 -7.96 33.54 -1.82
C PRO A 415 -7.15 33.58 -0.52
N THR A 416 -6.33 34.61 -0.34
CA THR A 416 -5.43 34.76 0.83
C THR A 416 -6.22 35.06 2.11
N LEU A 417 -7.33 35.78 2.01
CA LEU A 417 -8.22 36.07 3.14
C LEU A 417 -9.01 34.84 3.57
N LEU A 418 -9.46 34.01 2.63
CA LEU A 418 -10.15 32.74 2.92
C LEU A 418 -9.26 31.80 3.73
N HIS A 419 -7.98 31.71 3.40
CA HIS A 419 -7.02 30.84 4.09
C HIS A 419 -6.79 31.28 5.54
N GLY A 420 -6.60 32.57 5.76
CA GLY A 420 -6.40 33.13 7.12
C GLY A 420 -7.69 33.14 7.95
N PHE A 421 -8.85 33.32 7.32
CA PHE A 421 -10.12 33.49 8.01
C PHE A 421 -10.74 32.14 8.48
N LEU A 422 -10.62 31.08 7.68
CA LEU A 422 -11.05 29.73 8.08
C LEU A 422 -10.28 29.20 9.31
N ILE A 423 -8.99 29.54 9.40
CA ILE A 423 -8.16 29.18 10.58
C ILE A 423 -8.53 30.04 11.78
N SER A 424 -8.79 31.34 11.58
CA SER A 424 -9.05 32.29 12.66
C SER A 424 -10.49 32.22 13.22
N SER A 425 -11.49 31.93 12.38
CA SER A 425 -12.89 31.83 12.85
C SER A 425 -13.17 30.55 13.65
N MET A 426 -12.42 29.49 13.45
CA MET A 426 -12.51 28.27 14.28
C MET A 426 -11.82 28.38 15.64
N THR A 427 -10.97 29.39 15.84
CA THR A 427 -10.37 29.69 17.16
C THR A 427 -11.31 30.48 18.08
N ARG A 428 -12.41 31.03 17.57
CA ARG A 428 -13.34 31.87 18.35
C ARG A 428 -14.74 31.27 18.60
N ALA A 429 -15.04 30.10 18.07
CA ALA A 429 -16.23 29.33 18.36
C ALA A 429 -15.84 28.10 19.22
#